data_dcea4077c12b2031e34b61cb185ae30a
#
_entry.id   dcea4077c12b2031e34b61cb185ae30a
#
_cell.length_a   1.000
_cell.length_b   1.000
_cell.length_c   1.000
_cell.angle_alpha   90.00
_cell.angle_beta   90.00
_cell.angle_gamma   90.00
#
_symmetry.space_group_name_H-M   'P 1'
#
loop_
_entity.id
_entity.type
_entity.pdbx_description
1 polymer ?
#
loop_
_entity_poly.entity_id
_entity_poly.type
_entity_poly.pdbx_seq_one_letter_code
_entity_poly.pdbx_strand_id
1 'polypeptide(L)'
;MTSILTNGAAISALQTLRAISADLGEAQRVVSSGLRVDVAADNAAYWSISTTMRADRMAVSAVADALGLGAAKTDTAYSGMSAVIDVLAQFKAKLVAAKEDGVDKAKVQTELEQLKAQVQGISTSSSFNGQNWLNTNIEQIYDIETNRASVISSFVRSSSGVSTGTMDVHLDKISLFNSTGGGLLQADPRDVKTLGGMRSLGSSSTWSGSPTVYHTETSTEWMHPRGDSGDNASFNMSFPDGAPLDFNTPGAEIKFDLILDKEYDPSALTGVYGELYDLPGPYDPGYSAASLTITKATVDAYNASWGGIVSTNEQFADLLNSLLSPHGASVSGRFTKEDPPGSNKFVRDPVTMLISTRQIHGNGNYVEIANLSSVGVSTGGLLNRYDYGDRGSGIALRFEQFTLHIDGDNADGVEVDFRFSVNGASATTHNFNRTYINDLLGKDTGTVETAEEMVTLLKSLIDPEWPNTIIEVSASDPNYIIVKSDPSVDRKWGPGTSIGFSNIVVSIEPIPAMNFLNIDIEQNPGAVDLYIDYIEVASQRVVAGASILGSLSMRIDMQTEFTAKLMAAIDRGVGRLVDADMNEASTRLKALQTQEQLAIQSLSIANASTENVIQLFR
;
A
#
# COMPACT_ATOMS: atom_id res chain seq x y z
N MET A 1 85.53 67.62 3.98
CA MET A 1 84.98 68.98 4.10
C MET A 1 83.58 68.87 4.71
N THR A 2 83.46 69.32 5.91
CA THR A 2 82.17 69.40 6.61
C THR A 2 81.42 70.63 6.13
N SER A 3 80.33 70.49 5.39
CA SER A 3 79.46 71.60 4.99
C SER A 3 78.79 72.18 6.24
N ILE A 4 78.91 73.49 6.44
CA ILE A 4 78.25 74.22 7.55
C ILE A 4 76.74 74.38 7.31
N LEU A 5 76.28 74.18 6.06
CA LEU A 5 74.90 74.35 5.66
C LEU A 5 74.08 73.01 5.71
N THR A 6 74.74 71.84 5.78
CA THR A 6 74.08 70.52 5.83
C THR A 6 74.79 69.66 6.87
N ASN A 7 74.06 69.32 7.94
CA ASN A 7 74.51 68.36 8.97
C ASN A 7 74.19 66.92 8.55
N GLY A 8 75.11 66.29 7.80
CA GLY A 8 74.96 64.93 7.31
C GLY A 8 74.80 63.90 8.42
N ALA A 9 75.47 64.14 9.59
CA ALA A 9 75.31 63.22 10.75
C ALA A 9 73.90 63.30 11.36
N ALA A 10 73.37 64.55 11.47
CA ALA A 10 71.97 64.70 11.97
C ALA A 10 70.91 64.18 11.02
N ILE A 11 71.14 64.33 9.68
CA ILE A 11 70.23 63.75 8.67
C ILE A 11 70.22 62.20 8.75
N SER A 12 71.41 61.59 8.87
CA SER A 12 71.53 60.13 9.03
C SER A 12 70.90 59.65 10.33
N ALA A 13 71.17 60.40 11.44
CA ALA A 13 70.50 60.05 12.74
C ALA A 13 68.97 60.18 12.69
N LEU A 14 68.45 61.22 11.98
CA LEU A 14 67.01 61.40 11.78
C LEU A 14 66.42 60.31 10.90
N GLN A 15 67.12 59.86 9.85
CA GLN A 15 66.67 58.72 9.02
C GLN A 15 66.65 57.47 9.84
N THR A 16 67.65 57.16 10.67
CA THR A 16 67.70 56.04 11.57
C THR A 16 66.57 56.12 12.59
N LEU A 17 66.32 57.30 13.21
CA LEU A 17 65.24 57.50 14.16
C LEU A 17 63.86 57.22 13.52
N ARG A 18 63.63 57.72 12.31
CA ARG A 18 62.37 57.47 11.56
C ARG A 18 62.21 55.99 11.27
N ALA A 19 63.23 55.26 10.89
CA ALA A 19 63.19 53.86 10.65
C ALA A 19 62.84 53.08 11.95
N ILE A 20 63.51 53.40 13.09
CA ILE A 20 63.24 52.81 14.39
C ILE A 20 61.84 53.14 14.87
N SER A 21 61.35 54.36 14.69
CA SER A 21 59.97 54.73 15.07
C SER A 21 58.94 54.02 14.23
N ALA A 22 59.20 53.78 12.93
CA ALA A 22 58.29 52.96 12.08
C ALA A 22 58.29 51.50 12.53
N ASP A 23 59.50 50.92 12.77
CA ASP A 23 59.61 49.54 13.29
C ASP A 23 58.98 49.36 14.70
N LEU A 24 59.08 50.40 15.55
CA LEU A 24 58.43 50.42 16.87
C LEU A 24 56.91 50.44 16.74
N GLY A 25 56.36 51.25 15.83
CA GLY A 25 54.90 51.27 15.57
C GLY A 25 54.39 49.91 15.06
N GLU A 26 55.15 49.25 14.20
CA GLU A 26 54.82 47.89 13.74
C GLU A 26 54.92 46.87 14.87
N ALA A 27 55.97 46.88 15.70
CA ALA A 27 56.12 46.01 16.83
C ALA A 27 54.97 46.20 17.88
N GLN A 28 54.55 47.46 18.12
CA GLN A 28 53.42 47.78 18.97
C GLN A 28 52.14 47.23 18.40
N ARG A 29 51.88 47.28 17.11
CA ARG A 29 50.75 46.73 16.44
C ARG A 29 50.73 45.20 16.59
N VAL A 30 51.85 44.51 16.36
CA VAL A 30 52.00 43.08 16.53
C VAL A 30 51.73 42.63 17.99
N VAL A 31 52.26 43.35 18.97
CA VAL A 31 52.02 43.05 20.40
C VAL A 31 50.60 43.33 20.82
N SER A 32 49.96 44.38 20.26
CA SER A 32 48.57 44.73 20.55
C SER A 32 47.57 43.78 19.91
N SER A 33 47.78 43.36 18.65
CA SER A 33 46.90 42.45 17.93
C SER A 33 47.14 40.97 18.26
N GLY A 34 48.36 40.62 18.69
CA GLY A 34 48.83 39.25 18.82
C GLY A 34 49.10 38.57 17.46
N LEU A 35 49.04 39.33 16.37
CA LEU A 35 49.16 38.80 15.01
C LEU A 35 50.45 39.28 14.35
N ARG A 36 51.21 38.36 13.75
CA ARG A 36 52.34 38.65 12.89
C ARG A 36 51.91 39.18 11.52
N VAL A 37 50.72 38.64 11.02
CA VAL A 37 50.13 39.05 9.76
C VAL A 37 48.69 39.47 10.04
N ASP A 38 48.45 40.76 10.13
CA ASP A 38 47.15 41.35 10.43
C ASP A 38 46.47 41.94 9.17
N VAL A 39 47.25 42.56 8.31
CA VAL A 39 46.77 43.16 7.05
C VAL A 39 47.45 42.53 5.83
N ALA A 40 46.83 42.65 4.67
CA ALA A 40 47.40 42.10 3.43
C ALA A 40 48.79 42.66 3.10
N ALA A 41 49.15 43.89 3.58
CA ALA A 41 50.45 44.51 3.41
C ALA A 41 51.58 43.77 4.17
N ASP A 42 51.28 43.06 5.25
CA ASP A 42 52.27 42.29 6.02
C ASP A 42 52.73 41.05 5.25
N ASN A 43 51.74 40.28 4.71
CA ASN A 43 51.96 39.15 3.80
C ASN A 43 50.67 38.79 3.11
N ALA A 44 50.51 39.19 1.85
CA ALA A 44 49.25 38.99 1.10
C ALA A 44 48.85 37.52 0.96
N ALA A 45 49.82 36.59 0.82
CA ALA A 45 49.54 35.18 0.68
C ALA A 45 48.98 34.58 1.98
N TYR A 46 49.66 34.80 3.12
CA TYR A 46 49.22 34.30 4.42
C TYR A 46 47.93 34.97 4.89
N TRP A 47 47.76 36.25 4.64
CA TRP A 47 46.54 36.99 4.95
C TRP A 47 45.36 36.43 4.17
N SER A 48 45.50 36.21 2.86
CA SER A 48 44.43 35.66 2.02
C SER A 48 44.02 34.26 2.48
N ILE A 49 45.00 33.36 2.71
CA ILE A 49 44.74 32.00 3.18
C ILE A 49 44.04 32.03 4.55
N SER A 50 44.57 32.79 5.52
CA SER A 50 44.00 32.86 6.87
C SER A 50 42.58 33.46 6.89
N THR A 51 42.32 34.45 6.07
CA THR A 51 40.98 35.06 5.94
C THR A 51 39.98 34.08 5.37
N THR A 52 40.37 33.31 4.34
CA THR A 52 39.52 32.21 3.81
C THR A 52 39.27 31.13 4.86
N MET A 53 40.33 30.68 5.56
CA MET A 53 40.19 29.66 6.63
C MET A 53 39.33 30.15 7.79
N ARG A 54 39.39 31.43 8.16
CA ARG A 54 38.51 32.01 9.19
C ARG A 54 37.05 32.05 8.72
N ALA A 55 36.79 32.37 7.44
CA ALA A 55 35.46 32.29 6.86
C ALA A 55 34.93 30.86 6.85
N ASP A 56 35.77 29.86 6.49
CA ASP A 56 35.40 28.45 6.53
C ASP A 56 35.10 27.98 7.96
N ARG A 57 35.88 28.43 8.93
CA ARG A 57 35.63 28.13 10.36
C ARG A 57 34.26 28.65 10.83
N MET A 58 33.87 29.86 10.43
CA MET A 58 32.54 30.39 10.74
C MET A 58 31.43 29.55 10.11
N ALA A 59 31.62 29.11 8.86
CA ALA A 59 30.68 28.23 8.19
C ALA A 59 30.58 26.84 8.90
N VAL A 60 31.73 26.27 9.29
CA VAL A 60 31.78 25.02 10.05
C VAL A 60 31.14 25.19 11.43
N SER A 61 31.31 26.34 12.10
CA SER A 61 30.62 26.66 13.36
C SER A 61 29.09 26.67 13.20
N ALA A 62 28.57 27.27 12.11
CA ALA A 62 27.16 27.28 11.81
C ALA A 62 26.61 25.84 11.56
N VAL A 63 27.42 24.96 10.98
CA VAL A 63 27.07 23.53 10.84
C VAL A 63 27.04 22.85 12.22
N ALA A 64 27.97 23.16 13.13
CA ALA A 64 27.96 22.65 14.48
C ALA A 64 26.65 23.02 15.24
N ASP A 65 26.22 24.28 15.08
CA ASP A 65 24.97 24.76 15.66
C ASP A 65 23.76 24.03 15.04
N ALA A 66 23.77 23.81 13.72
CA ALA A 66 22.73 23.08 13.01
C ALA A 66 22.69 21.59 13.42
N LEU A 67 23.85 20.97 13.66
CA LEU A 67 23.93 19.59 14.21
C LEU A 67 23.35 19.53 15.61
N GLY A 68 23.60 20.50 16.49
CA GLY A 68 22.99 20.59 17.82
C GLY A 68 21.47 20.70 17.75
N LEU A 69 20.93 21.46 16.80
CA LEU A 69 19.50 21.55 16.54
C LEU A 69 18.93 20.22 16.00
N GLY A 70 19.67 19.55 15.11
CA GLY A 70 19.33 18.22 14.60
C GLY A 70 19.30 17.16 15.70
N ALA A 71 20.31 17.17 16.58
CA ALA A 71 20.37 16.29 17.74
C ALA A 71 19.12 16.43 18.62
N ALA A 72 18.77 17.68 18.98
CA ALA A 72 17.60 17.95 19.83
C ALA A 72 16.28 17.45 19.21
N LYS A 73 16.11 17.55 17.88
CA LYS A 73 14.95 16.99 17.16
C LYS A 73 14.94 15.46 17.23
N THR A 74 16.09 14.84 16.95
CA THR A 74 16.23 13.38 16.96
C THR A 74 15.99 12.80 18.36
N ASP A 75 16.55 13.43 19.40
CA ASP A 75 16.40 13.00 20.79
C ASP A 75 14.95 13.15 21.28
N THR A 76 14.26 14.22 20.85
CA THR A 76 12.85 14.41 21.15
C THR A 76 12.00 13.30 20.52
N ALA A 77 12.22 12.99 19.24
CA ALA A 77 11.53 11.91 18.54
C ALA A 77 11.86 10.54 19.15
N TYR A 78 13.12 10.27 19.44
CA TYR A 78 13.57 9.01 20.06
C TYR A 78 12.95 8.79 21.43
N SER A 79 12.95 9.82 22.28
CA SER A 79 12.35 9.77 23.61
C SER A 79 10.84 9.51 23.57
N GLY A 80 10.15 10.18 22.63
CA GLY A 80 8.73 9.94 22.39
C GLY A 80 8.45 8.52 21.91
N MET A 81 9.26 8.01 20.97
CA MET A 81 9.11 6.64 20.46
C MET A 81 9.41 5.59 21.52
N SER A 82 10.44 5.78 22.35
CA SER A 82 10.75 4.90 23.48
C SER A 82 9.59 4.83 24.49
N ALA A 83 8.99 5.99 24.81
CA ALA A 83 7.82 6.02 25.69
C ALA A 83 6.61 5.29 25.09
N VAL A 84 6.40 5.39 23.76
CA VAL A 84 5.34 4.65 23.07
C VAL A 84 5.58 3.14 23.12
N ILE A 85 6.81 2.67 22.96
CA ILE A 85 7.16 1.24 23.12
C ILE A 85 6.72 0.72 24.48
N ASP A 86 6.98 1.47 25.55
CA ASP A 86 6.58 1.09 26.91
C ASP A 86 5.05 1.04 27.06
N VAL A 87 4.33 1.98 26.46
CA VAL A 87 2.86 1.99 26.49
C VAL A 87 2.27 0.84 25.65
N LEU A 88 2.85 0.53 24.48
CA LEU A 88 2.42 -0.63 23.68
C LEU A 88 2.62 -1.95 24.41
N ALA A 89 3.72 -2.10 25.17
CA ALA A 89 3.94 -3.27 26.01
C ALA A 89 2.86 -3.41 27.09
N GLN A 90 2.45 -2.30 27.74
CA GLN A 90 1.35 -2.30 28.70
C GLN A 90 0.02 -2.61 28.02
N PHE A 91 -0.23 -2.04 26.84
CA PHE A 91 -1.41 -2.31 26.03
C PHE A 91 -1.54 -3.79 25.69
N LYS A 92 -0.45 -4.40 25.21
CA LYS A 92 -0.38 -5.84 24.94
C LYS A 92 -0.68 -6.68 26.17
N ALA A 93 -0.10 -6.33 27.34
CA ALA A 93 -0.36 -7.02 28.58
C ALA A 93 -1.85 -6.97 29.00
N LYS A 94 -2.54 -5.84 28.77
CA LYS A 94 -3.98 -5.70 29.01
C LYS A 94 -4.81 -6.54 28.04
N LEU A 95 -4.43 -6.61 26.76
CA LEU A 95 -5.09 -7.49 25.80
C LEU A 95 -4.95 -8.97 26.20
N VAL A 96 -3.76 -9.39 26.63
CA VAL A 96 -3.54 -10.76 27.11
C VAL A 96 -4.39 -11.05 28.33
N ALA A 97 -4.49 -10.12 29.29
CA ALA A 97 -5.37 -10.27 30.44
C ALA A 97 -6.85 -10.36 30.06
N ALA A 98 -7.27 -9.69 28.98
CA ALA A 98 -8.64 -9.73 28.49
C ALA A 98 -9.04 -11.09 27.86
N LYS A 99 -8.08 -12.01 27.62
CA LYS A 99 -8.36 -13.37 27.15
C LYS A 99 -8.92 -14.29 28.23
N GLU A 100 -8.64 -13.99 29.50
CA GLU A 100 -9.11 -14.85 30.60
C GLU A 100 -10.65 -14.84 30.70
N ASP A 101 -11.21 -16.03 30.88
CA ASP A 101 -12.63 -16.21 31.07
C ASP A 101 -13.09 -15.49 32.34
N GLY A 102 -14.18 -14.70 32.23
CA GLY A 102 -14.75 -13.96 33.36
C GLY A 102 -14.18 -12.54 33.55
N VAL A 103 -13.20 -12.12 32.76
CA VAL A 103 -12.72 -10.73 32.75
C VAL A 103 -13.77 -9.83 32.07
N ASP A 104 -14.10 -8.73 32.73
CA ASP A 104 -15.00 -7.70 32.22
C ASP A 104 -14.29 -6.89 31.11
N LYS A 105 -14.59 -7.22 29.85
CA LYS A 105 -13.94 -6.61 28.68
C LYS A 105 -14.23 -5.09 28.57
N ALA A 106 -15.39 -4.62 29.04
CA ALA A 106 -15.70 -3.18 29.04
C ALA A 106 -14.77 -2.39 29.96
N LYS A 107 -14.43 -2.96 31.14
CA LYS A 107 -13.45 -2.32 32.05
C LYS A 107 -12.05 -2.32 31.45
N VAL A 108 -11.64 -3.42 30.84
CA VAL A 108 -10.33 -3.47 30.17
C VAL A 108 -10.31 -2.49 28.98
N GLN A 109 -11.40 -2.39 28.20
CA GLN A 109 -11.48 -1.41 27.11
C GLN A 109 -11.30 0.03 27.62
N THR A 110 -11.89 0.38 28.78
CA THR A 110 -11.68 1.70 29.39
C THR A 110 -10.20 1.97 29.69
N GLU A 111 -9.45 0.98 30.15
CA GLU A 111 -8.00 1.11 30.37
C GLU A 111 -7.24 1.20 29.04
N LEU A 112 -7.63 0.43 28.04
CA LEU A 112 -7.04 0.50 26.70
C LEU A 112 -7.26 1.88 26.06
N GLU A 113 -8.42 2.51 26.24
CA GLU A 113 -8.69 3.89 25.77
C GLU A 113 -7.74 4.92 26.41
N GLN A 114 -7.43 4.76 27.71
CA GLN A 114 -6.44 5.63 28.38
C GLN A 114 -5.04 5.46 27.76
N LEU A 115 -4.64 4.21 27.47
CA LEU A 115 -3.35 3.92 26.84
C LEU A 115 -3.29 4.45 25.40
N LYS A 116 -4.38 4.34 24.61
CA LYS A 116 -4.49 4.97 23.29
C LYS A 116 -4.31 6.48 23.37
N ALA A 117 -5.04 7.14 24.27
CA ALA A 117 -4.93 8.58 24.48
C ALA A 117 -3.51 8.98 24.90
N GLN A 118 -2.83 8.15 25.70
CA GLN A 118 -1.45 8.38 26.10
C GLN A 118 -0.49 8.28 24.90
N VAL A 119 -0.61 7.26 24.04
CA VAL A 119 0.19 7.12 22.81
C VAL A 119 -0.01 8.32 21.89
N GLN A 120 -1.27 8.74 21.70
CA GLN A 120 -1.59 9.90 20.88
C GLN A 120 -1.02 11.19 21.49
N GLY A 121 -1.13 11.35 22.81
CA GLY A 121 -0.58 12.49 23.55
C GLY A 121 0.94 12.58 23.42
N ILE A 122 1.66 11.47 23.61
CA ILE A 122 3.11 11.39 23.44
C ILE A 122 3.49 11.75 22.00
N SER A 123 2.82 11.15 21.00
CA SER A 123 3.11 11.43 19.61
C SER A 123 2.92 12.91 19.26
N THR A 124 1.82 13.52 19.72
CA THR A 124 1.52 14.92 19.44
C THR A 124 2.48 15.88 20.16
N SER A 125 2.89 15.57 21.38
CA SER A 125 3.79 16.41 22.19
C SER A 125 5.26 16.28 21.80
N SER A 126 5.65 15.24 21.05
CA SER A 126 7.03 14.98 20.61
C SER A 126 7.43 15.93 19.47
N SER A 127 7.29 17.24 19.70
CA SER A 127 7.66 18.27 18.73
C SER A 127 8.81 19.13 19.26
N PHE A 128 9.72 19.48 18.37
CA PHE A 128 10.81 20.41 18.64
C PHE A 128 10.80 21.55 17.62
N ASN A 129 10.72 22.78 18.12
CA ASN A 129 10.67 23.99 17.27
C ASN A 129 9.57 23.93 16.18
N GLY A 130 8.38 23.42 16.52
CA GLY A 130 7.24 23.29 15.60
C GLY A 130 7.35 22.14 14.59
N GLN A 131 8.40 21.33 14.63
CA GLN A 131 8.53 20.11 13.80
C GLN A 131 8.28 18.88 14.66
N ASN A 132 7.40 18.02 14.19
CA ASN A 132 7.09 16.73 14.81
C ASN A 132 7.33 15.61 13.80
N TRP A 133 8.23 14.67 14.15
CA TRP A 133 8.55 13.53 13.29
C TRP A 133 7.71 12.30 13.59
N LEU A 134 7.02 12.28 14.75
CA LEU A 134 6.16 11.17 15.18
C LEU A 134 4.68 11.36 14.81
N ASN A 135 4.27 12.61 14.57
CA ASN A 135 2.93 12.95 14.13
C ASN A 135 3.02 13.93 12.96
N THR A 136 2.84 13.41 11.76
CA THR A 136 3.12 14.11 10.50
C THR A 136 1.86 14.46 9.73
N ASN A 137 1.99 15.42 8.82
CA ASN A 137 0.94 15.79 7.87
C ASN A 137 1.53 15.76 6.45
N ILE A 138 1.70 14.55 5.93
CA ILE A 138 2.28 14.29 4.60
C ILE A 138 1.21 13.63 3.76
N GLU A 139 0.91 14.18 2.61
CA GLU A 139 -0.14 13.69 1.72
C GLU A 139 0.18 12.29 1.17
N GLN A 140 1.43 12.08 0.74
CA GLN A 140 1.93 10.79 0.26
C GLN A 140 3.15 10.38 1.09
N ILE A 141 2.91 9.72 2.23
CA ILE A 141 3.98 9.38 3.18
C ILE A 141 5.00 8.38 2.61
N TYR A 142 4.65 7.62 1.58
CA TYR A 142 5.56 6.66 0.93
C TYR A 142 6.35 7.25 -0.23
N ASP A 143 6.09 8.50 -0.63
CA ASP A 143 6.92 9.21 -1.60
C ASP A 143 8.20 9.72 -0.93
N ILE A 144 9.35 9.24 -1.40
CA ILE A 144 10.67 9.50 -0.82
C ILE A 144 11.05 11.00 -0.86
N GLU A 145 10.53 11.76 -1.81
CA GLU A 145 10.83 13.18 -1.92
C GLU A 145 10.03 14.02 -0.90
N THR A 146 8.79 13.63 -0.64
CA THR A 146 7.90 14.35 0.28
C THR A 146 8.06 13.92 1.73
N ASN A 147 8.51 12.69 2.01
CA ASN A 147 8.64 12.13 3.36
C ASN A 147 10.02 12.36 3.99
N ARG A 148 10.93 13.08 3.31
CA ARG A 148 12.32 13.26 3.73
C ARG A 148 12.45 14.36 4.78
N ALA A 149 13.02 14.04 5.94
CA ALA A 149 13.52 14.99 6.91
C ALA A 149 15.04 15.02 6.87
N SER A 150 15.62 16.22 6.74
CA SER A 150 17.07 16.39 6.58
C SER A 150 17.67 17.17 7.74
N VAL A 151 18.83 16.72 8.22
CA VAL A 151 19.70 17.41 9.18
C VAL A 151 20.99 17.80 8.47
N ILE A 152 21.38 19.07 8.56
CA ILE A 152 22.66 19.53 7.99
C ILE A 152 23.80 18.83 8.73
N SER A 153 24.71 18.19 7.97
CA SER A 153 25.78 17.36 8.54
C SER A 153 27.16 17.88 8.30
N SER A 154 27.41 18.58 7.21
CA SER A 154 28.76 18.98 6.83
C SER A 154 28.79 20.22 5.98
N PHE A 155 29.96 20.88 5.99
CA PHE A 155 30.35 21.95 5.07
C PHE A 155 31.56 21.47 4.25
N VAL A 156 31.45 21.52 2.94
CA VAL A 156 32.49 21.05 2.04
C VAL A 156 32.85 22.19 1.09
N ARG A 157 34.14 22.57 1.10
CA ARG A 157 34.70 23.48 0.09
C ARG A 157 35.47 22.67 -0.96
N SER A 158 35.07 22.81 -2.20
CA SER A 158 35.74 22.21 -3.37
C SER A 158 36.25 23.27 -4.33
N SER A 159 36.95 22.86 -5.36
CA SER A 159 37.41 23.76 -6.44
C SER A 159 36.23 24.35 -7.25
N SER A 160 35.08 23.73 -7.22
CA SER A 160 33.86 24.16 -7.93
C SER A 160 32.94 25.04 -7.08
N GLY A 161 33.23 25.21 -5.78
CA GLY A 161 32.40 26.01 -4.89
C GLY A 161 32.24 25.43 -3.49
N VAL A 162 31.17 25.86 -2.83
CA VAL A 162 30.82 25.47 -1.47
C VAL A 162 29.52 24.67 -1.52
N SER A 163 29.44 23.54 -0.80
CA SER A 163 28.24 22.73 -0.63
C SER A 163 28.04 22.34 0.83
N THR A 164 26.79 22.11 1.20
CA THR A 164 26.42 21.54 2.49
C THR A 164 25.93 20.10 2.29
N GLY A 165 26.42 19.19 3.10
CA GLY A 165 25.88 17.81 3.15
C GLY A 165 24.74 17.71 4.15
N THR A 166 23.81 16.77 3.91
CA THR A 166 22.70 16.45 4.80
C THR A 166 22.76 14.99 5.25
N MET A 167 22.13 14.70 6.38
CA MET A 167 21.75 13.36 6.80
C MET A 167 20.25 13.30 6.73
N ASP A 168 19.75 12.39 5.90
CA ASP A 168 18.32 12.27 5.65
C ASP A 168 17.73 11.08 6.41
N VAL A 169 16.50 11.23 6.85
CA VAL A 169 15.67 10.18 7.43
C VAL A 169 14.29 10.24 6.78
N HIS A 170 13.73 9.08 6.48
CA HIS A 170 12.41 8.95 5.86
C HIS A 170 11.35 8.79 6.94
N LEU A 171 10.35 9.67 6.90
CA LEU A 171 9.33 9.78 7.95
C LEU A 171 8.33 8.62 7.93
N ASP A 172 8.16 7.90 6.81
CA ASP A 172 7.38 6.66 6.72
C ASP A 172 7.88 5.55 7.65
N LYS A 173 9.18 5.59 7.98
CA LYS A 173 9.83 4.61 8.88
C LYS A 173 9.77 4.98 10.36
N ILE A 174 9.38 6.20 10.70
CA ILE A 174 9.42 6.70 12.09
C ILE A 174 8.14 7.39 12.54
N SER A 175 7.28 7.85 11.63
CA SER A 175 6.02 8.51 12.00
C SER A 175 5.04 7.50 12.57
N LEU A 176 4.57 7.73 13.80
CA LEU A 176 3.55 6.90 14.44
C LEU A 176 2.17 7.15 13.84
N PHE A 177 1.86 8.43 13.59
CA PHE A 177 0.62 8.87 12.98
C PHE A 177 0.89 9.89 11.88
N ASN A 178 0.14 9.77 10.79
CA ASN A 178 0.13 10.73 9.70
C ASN A 178 -1.31 11.09 9.35
N SER A 179 -1.57 12.31 8.92
CA SER A 179 -2.94 12.80 8.65
C SER A 179 -3.69 12.01 7.58
N THR A 180 -2.98 11.44 6.61
CA THR A 180 -3.54 10.64 5.51
C THR A 180 -3.41 9.12 5.73
N GLY A 181 -2.93 8.68 6.91
CA GLY A 181 -2.63 7.28 7.19
C GLY A 181 -1.18 6.89 6.87
N GLY A 182 -0.85 5.61 6.97
CA GLY A 182 0.49 5.08 6.68
C GLY A 182 1.51 5.23 7.79
N GLY A 183 1.15 5.83 8.93
CA GLY A 183 1.99 5.80 10.13
C GLY A 183 2.17 4.39 10.68
N LEU A 184 3.20 4.19 11.52
CA LEU A 184 3.55 2.87 12.07
C LEU A 184 2.41 2.21 12.86
N LEU A 185 1.46 3.01 13.37
CA LEU A 185 0.28 2.59 14.14
C LEU A 185 -1.04 2.78 13.36
N GLN A 186 -0.96 2.97 12.06
CA GLN A 186 -2.13 3.22 11.21
C GLN A 186 -2.25 2.20 10.09
N ALA A 187 -3.45 2.14 9.51
CA ALA A 187 -3.69 1.44 8.27
C ALA A 187 -2.85 2.06 7.14
N ASP A 188 -2.44 1.21 6.23
CA ASP A 188 -1.64 1.60 5.08
C ASP A 188 -2.56 2.15 3.99
N PRO A 189 -2.40 3.40 3.54
CA PRO A 189 -3.22 3.96 2.46
C PRO A 189 -2.97 3.29 1.09
N ARG A 190 -1.90 2.50 0.95
CA ARG A 190 -1.67 1.68 -0.25
C ARG A 190 -2.54 0.44 -0.30
N ASP A 191 -3.34 0.19 0.73
CA ASP A 191 -4.28 -0.93 0.79
C ASP A 191 -5.37 -0.80 -0.28
N VAL A 192 -5.24 -1.58 -1.33
CA VAL A 192 -6.15 -1.60 -2.47
C VAL A 192 -7.27 -2.62 -2.22
N LYS A 193 -8.25 -2.24 -1.41
CA LYS A 193 -9.27 -3.14 -0.86
C LYS A 193 -10.03 -3.94 -1.89
N THR A 194 -10.53 -3.31 -2.94
CA THR A 194 -11.44 -3.95 -3.90
C THR A 194 -10.84 -4.11 -5.29
N LEU A 195 -9.77 -3.36 -5.60
CA LEU A 195 -9.20 -3.30 -6.96
C LEU A 195 -10.28 -3.09 -8.04
N GLY A 196 -11.13 -2.07 -7.82
CA GLY A 196 -12.20 -1.78 -8.76
C GLY A 196 -13.29 -2.84 -8.87
N GLY A 197 -13.44 -3.68 -7.85
CA GLY A 197 -14.40 -4.79 -7.80
C GLY A 197 -13.83 -6.14 -8.23
N MET A 198 -12.56 -6.22 -8.63
CA MET A 198 -11.92 -7.50 -9.00
C MET A 198 -11.77 -8.45 -7.80
N ARG A 199 -11.74 -7.92 -6.60
CA ARG A 199 -11.75 -8.70 -5.35
C ARG A 199 -12.65 -8.06 -4.31
N SER A 200 -13.14 -8.84 -3.36
CA SER A 200 -13.93 -8.36 -2.24
C SER A 200 -13.60 -9.15 -0.97
N LEU A 201 -13.80 -8.51 0.20
CA LEU A 201 -13.76 -9.23 1.47
C LEU A 201 -14.89 -10.24 1.49
N GLY A 202 -14.55 -11.49 1.84
CA GLY A 202 -15.53 -12.57 1.90
C GLY A 202 -16.63 -12.29 2.92
N SER A 203 -17.88 -12.41 2.49
CA SER A 203 -19.06 -12.33 3.35
C SER A 203 -19.35 -13.66 4.05
N SER A 204 -18.34 -14.42 4.48
CA SER A 204 -18.66 -15.61 5.26
C SER A 204 -19.30 -15.17 6.57
N SER A 205 -20.37 -15.83 6.95
CA SER A 205 -21.13 -15.55 8.18
C SER A 205 -20.29 -15.67 9.46
N THR A 206 -19.10 -16.24 9.38
CA THR A 206 -18.10 -16.32 10.44
C THR A 206 -17.30 -15.02 10.61
N TRP A 207 -17.31 -14.12 9.63
CA TRP A 207 -16.56 -12.86 9.61
C TRP A 207 -17.43 -11.63 9.88
N SER A 208 -18.73 -11.79 9.98
CA SER A 208 -19.61 -10.68 10.33
C SER A 208 -19.32 -10.22 11.76
N GLY A 209 -18.45 -9.23 11.90
CA GLY A 209 -18.10 -8.61 13.16
C GLY A 209 -16.63 -8.72 13.60
N SER A 210 -15.80 -9.53 12.93
CA SER A 210 -14.36 -9.53 13.22
C SER A 210 -13.64 -8.46 12.40
N PRO A 211 -12.83 -7.60 13.02
CA PRO A 211 -12.08 -6.58 12.30
C PRO A 211 -10.98 -7.22 11.45
N THR A 212 -10.82 -6.76 10.22
CA THR A 212 -9.66 -7.10 9.39
C THR A 212 -8.45 -6.31 9.87
N VAL A 213 -7.40 -7.01 10.26
CA VAL A 213 -6.16 -6.42 10.81
C VAL A 213 -5.11 -6.24 9.73
N TYR A 214 -4.94 -7.26 8.89
CA TYR A 214 -4.02 -7.24 7.73
C TYR A 214 -4.72 -7.82 6.52
N HIS A 215 -4.46 -7.24 5.35
CA HIS A 215 -4.76 -7.88 4.08
C HIS A 215 -3.53 -8.65 3.62
N THR A 216 -3.73 -9.89 3.18
CA THR A 216 -2.67 -10.78 2.69
C THR A 216 -3.09 -11.41 1.37
N GLU A 217 -2.15 -11.66 0.48
CA GLU A 217 -2.38 -12.34 -0.80
C GLU A 217 -3.02 -13.72 -0.68
N THR A 218 -2.73 -14.43 0.43
CA THR A 218 -3.18 -15.80 0.68
C THR A 218 -4.36 -15.89 1.61
N SER A 219 -4.92 -14.75 2.05
CA SER A 219 -6.01 -14.77 3.01
C SER A 219 -7.29 -15.33 2.37
N THR A 220 -7.97 -16.18 3.10
CA THR A 220 -9.33 -16.64 2.77
C THR A 220 -10.35 -15.49 2.83
N GLU A 221 -9.90 -14.29 3.20
CA GLU A 221 -10.70 -13.07 3.28
C GLU A 221 -11.04 -12.51 1.91
N TRP A 222 -10.15 -12.71 0.93
CA TRP A 222 -10.37 -12.23 -0.42
C TRP A 222 -11.17 -13.21 -1.26
N MET A 223 -12.31 -12.76 -1.74
CA MET A 223 -13.09 -13.45 -2.76
C MET A 223 -12.81 -12.84 -4.12
N HIS A 224 -12.56 -13.72 -5.08
CA HIS A 224 -12.41 -13.32 -6.48
C HIS A 224 -13.74 -13.50 -7.19
N PRO A 225 -14.24 -12.50 -7.94
CA PRO A 225 -15.49 -12.61 -8.66
C PRO A 225 -15.43 -13.75 -9.68
N ARG A 226 -16.43 -14.60 -9.61
CA ARG A 226 -16.65 -15.68 -10.58
C ARG A 226 -18.09 -15.61 -11.04
N GLY A 227 -18.30 -15.86 -12.31
CA GLY A 227 -19.61 -16.23 -12.77
C GLY A 227 -19.99 -17.58 -12.13
N ASP A 228 -21.23 -17.74 -11.78
CA ASP A 228 -21.73 -19.01 -11.27
C ASP A 228 -21.43 -20.12 -12.27
N SER A 229 -21.04 -21.30 -11.79
CA SER A 229 -21.04 -22.48 -12.63
C SER A 229 -22.49 -22.78 -12.97
N GLY A 230 -22.84 -22.68 -14.26
CA GLY A 230 -24.22 -22.92 -14.67
C GLY A 230 -24.72 -24.28 -14.20
N ASP A 231 -25.99 -24.33 -13.88
CA ASP A 231 -26.67 -25.55 -13.46
C ASP A 231 -27.46 -26.16 -14.62
N ASN A 232 -27.68 -27.48 -14.56
CA ASN A 232 -28.61 -28.17 -15.46
C ASN A 232 -30.04 -27.65 -15.26
N ALA A 233 -30.76 -27.49 -16.35
CA ALA A 233 -32.20 -27.30 -16.25
C ALA A 233 -32.81 -28.53 -15.59
N SER A 234 -33.53 -28.35 -14.49
CA SER A 234 -34.11 -29.46 -13.76
C SER A 234 -35.31 -29.05 -12.91
N PHE A 235 -36.29 -29.90 -12.83
CA PHE A 235 -37.43 -29.69 -11.91
C PHE A 235 -37.89 -30.98 -11.25
N ASN A 236 -38.35 -30.86 -10.02
CA ASN A 236 -38.90 -31.94 -9.26
C ASN A 236 -40.38 -32.18 -9.63
N MET A 237 -40.75 -33.44 -9.63
CA MET A 237 -42.12 -33.92 -9.75
C MET A 237 -42.46 -34.88 -8.58
N SER A 238 -43.75 -35.06 -8.32
CA SER A 238 -44.21 -35.89 -7.22
C SER A 238 -45.08 -37.03 -7.75
N PHE A 239 -44.53 -38.24 -7.71
CA PHE A 239 -45.34 -39.46 -7.99
C PHE A 239 -46.39 -39.63 -6.90
N PRO A 240 -47.66 -40.05 -7.26
CA PRO A 240 -48.70 -40.25 -6.28
C PRO A 240 -48.37 -41.44 -5.38
N ASP A 241 -48.20 -41.18 -4.07
CA ASP A 241 -47.89 -42.20 -3.08
C ASP A 241 -49.06 -43.17 -2.89
N GLY A 242 -48.75 -44.47 -2.97
CA GLY A 242 -49.74 -45.54 -2.81
C GLY A 242 -50.80 -45.67 -3.92
N ALA A 243 -50.65 -44.91 -5.03
CA ALA A 243 -51.57 -44.96 -6.17
C ALA A 243 -50.84 -45.39 -7.45
N PRO A 244 -50.77 -46.70 -7.75
CA PRO A 244 -50.07 -47.19 -8.93
C PRO A 244 -50.74 -46.71 -10.22
N LEU A 245 -49.96 -46.53 -11.26
CA LEU A 245 -50.45 -46.25 -12.60
C LEU A 245 -50.79 -47.55 -13.27
N ASP A 246 -52.11 -47.79 -13.51
CA ASP A 246 -52.62 -48.98 -14.16
C ASP A 246 -52.98 -48.69 -15.61
N PHE A 247 -52.21 -49.21 -16.54
CA PHE A 247 -52.42 -49.08 -17.97
C PHE A 247 -53.20 -50.25 -18.55
N ASN A 248 -53.79 -51.18 -17.73
CA ASN A 248 -54.60 -52.30 -18.20
C ASN A 248 -55.98 -51.85 -18.65
N THR A 249 -56.46 -50.69 -18.25
CA THR A 249 -57.71 -50.13 -18.78
C THR A 249 -57.60 -49.90 -20.29
N PRO A 250 -58.54 -50.40 -21.11
CA PRO A 250 -58.48 -50.18 -22.56
C PRO A 250 -58.40 -48.70 -22.92
N GLY A 251 -57.36 -48.32 -23.70
CA GLY A 251 -57.11 -46.95 -24.11
C GLY A 251 -56.38 -46.06 -23.08
N ALA A 252 -55.90 -46.66 -21.97
CA ALA A 252 -55.13 -45.92 -20.99
C ALA A 252 -53.79 -45.47 -21.59
N GLU A 253 -53.57 -44.16 -21.54
CA GLU A 253 -52.36 -43.55 -22.08
C GLU A 253 -52.02 -42.24 -21.37
N ILE A 254 -50.73 -41.90 -21.35
CA ILE A 254 -50.21 -40.59 -20.99
C ILE A 254 -49.44 -40.05 -22.21
N LYS A 255 -49.79 -38.87 -22.66
CA LYS A 255 -49.15 -38.17 -23.79
C LYS A 255 -48.57 -36.85 -23.32
N PHE A 256 -47.37 -36.53 -23.76
CA PHE A 256 -46.74 -35.26 -23.54
C PHE A 256 -45.68 -34.98 -24.59
N ASP A 257 -45.34 -33.72 -24.76
CA ASP A 257 -44.19 -33.29 -25.55
C ASP A 257 -43.03 -32.95 -24.62
N LEU A 258 -41.86 -33.54 -24.92
CA LEU A 258 -40.59 -33.16 -24.32
C LEU A 258 -39.96 -32.13 -25.23
N ILE A 259 -39.66 -30.94 -24.67
CA ILE A 259 -38.98 -29.85 -25.37
C ILE A 259 -37.63 -29.61 -24.64
N LEU A 260 -36.56 -29.67 -25.41
CA LEU A 260 -35.19 -29.47 -24.91
C LEU A 260 -34.49 -28.39 -25.73
N ASP A 261 -33.49 -27.77 -25.15
CA ASP A 261 -32.59 -26.81 -25.79
C ASP A 261 -33.27 -25.53 -26.34
N LYS A 262 -34.45 -25.21 -25.85
CA LYS A 262 -35.12 -23.97 -26.20
C LYS A 262 -34.36 -22.80 -25.57
N GLU A 263 -34.05 -21.81 -26.36
CA GLU A 263 -33.46 -20.57 -25.82
C GLU A 263 -34.46 -19.87 -24.91
N TYR A 264 -33.97 -19.47 -23.75
CA TYR A 264 -34.75 -18.71 -22.80
C TYR A 264 -34.74 -17.23 -23.21
N ASP A 265 -35.91 -16.59 -23.21
CA ASP A 265 -36.04 -15.14 -23.41
C ASP A 265 -35.75 -14.43 -22.08
N PRO A 266 -34.59 -13.71 -21.96
CA PRO A 266 -34.22 -13.01 -20.74
C PRO A 266 -35.02 -11.72 -20.51
N SER A 267 -35.99 -11.37 -21.36
CA SER A 267 -36.79 -10.15 -21.24
C SER A 267 -37.50 -9.99 -19.88
N ALA A 268 -37.63 -11.07 -19.13
CA ALA A 268 -38.17 -11.08 -17.77
C ALA A 268 -37.12 -10.69 -16.70
N LEU A 269 -35.82 -10.73 -17.04
CA LEU A 269 -34.72 -10.39 -16.14
C LEU A 269 -34.40 -8.91 -16.30
N THR A 270 -34.47 -8.16 -15.20
CA THR A 270 -34.22 -6.72 -15.18
C THR A 270 -33.06 -6.39 -14.26
N GLY A 271 -32.43 -5.21 -14.47
CA GLY A 271 -31.30 -4.73 -13.67
C GLY A 271 -29.97 -5.38 -14.03
N VAL A 272 -28.94 -5.11 -13.23
CA VAL A 272 -27.54 -5.50 -13.47
C VAL A 272 -27.39 -7.01 -13.75
N TYR A 273 -28.05 -7.84 -12.99
CA TYR A 273 -27.99 -9.31 -13.17
C TYR A 273 -28.73 -9.76 -14.43
N GLY A 274 -29.78 -9.05 -14.89
CA GLY A 274 -30.44 -9.33 -16.16
C GLY A 274 -29.50 -9.15 -17.36
N GLU A 275 -28.62 -8.17 -17.31
CA GLU A 275 -27.65 -7.89 -18.37
C GLU A 275 -26.62 -9.01 -18.58
N LEU A 276 -26.36 -9.84 -17.55
CA LEU A 276 -25.46 -11.00 -17.67
C LEU A 276 -26.04 -12.08 -18.59
N TYR A 277 -27.35 -12.17 -18.68
CA TYR A 277 -28.09 -13.20 -19.41
C TYR A 277 -28.71 -12.66 -20.71
N ASP A 278 -28.51 -11.37 -21.02
CA ASP A 278 -29.03 -10.75 -22.24
C ASP A 278 -28.38 -11.38 -23.47
N LEU A 279 -29.20 -11.99 -24.30
CA LEU A 279 -28.81 -12.60 -25.56
C LEU A 279 -29.30 -11.72 -26.71
N PRO A 280 -28.48 -11.45 -27.73
CA PRO A 280 -28.94 -10.74 -28.90
C PRO A 280 -30.02 -11.58 -29.62
N GLY A 281 -31.21 -11.00 -29.78
CA GLY A 281 -32.27 -11.64 -30.56
C GLY A 281 -31.99 -11.61 -32.09
N PRO A 282 -32.72 -12.34 -32.89
CA PRO A 282 -33.85 -13.16 -32.51
C PRO A 282 -33.38 -14.47 -31.84
N TYR A 283 -34.09 -14.89 -30.78
CA TYR A 283 -33.87 -16.19 -30.15
C TYR A 283 -34.12 -17.28 -31.18
N ASP A 284 -33.16 -18.22 -31.30
CA ASP A 284 -33.28 -19.34 -32.21
C ASP A 284 -34.32 -20.33 -31.66
N PRO A 285 -35.46 -20.54 -32.34
CA PRO A 285 -36.43 -21.53 -31.92
C PRO A 285 -35.97 -22.99 -32.16
N GLY A 286 -34.69 -23.18 -32.51
CA GLY A 286 -34.07 -24.48 -32.80
C GLY A 286 -33.98 -25.38 -31.56
N TYR A 287 -35.13 -25.77 -31.05
CA TYR A 287 -35.24 -26.72 -29.95
C TYR A 287 -35.62 -28.12 -30.44
N SER A 288 -35.21 -29.15 -29.68
CA SER A 288 -35.63 -30.53 -29.88
C SER A 288 -37.00 -30.74 -29.24
N ALA A 289 -37.97 -31.12 -30.03
CA ALA A 289 -39.29 -31.53 -29.51
C ALA A 289 -39.59 -32.99 -29.89
N ALA A 290 -40.02 -33.75 -28.89
CA ALA A 290 -40.40 -35.15 -29.07
C ALA A 290 -41.76 -35.39 -28.43
N SER A 291 -42.74 -35.81 -29.24
CA SER A 291 -44.03 -36.24 -28.71
C SER A 291 -43.94 -37.70 -28.23
N LEU A 292 -44.14 -37.90 -26.94
CA LEU A 292 -44.00 -39.17 -26.26
C LEU A 292 -45.36 -39.68 -25.76
N THR A 293 -45.55 -40.99 -25.88
CA THR A 293 -46.79 -41.65 -25.42
C THR A 293 -46.44 -42.88 -24.58
N ILE A 294 -46.99 -42.95 -23.38
CA ILE A 294 -46.89 -44.09 -22.50
C ILE A 294 -48.18 -44.84 -22.55
N THR A 295 -48.13 -46.12 -22.92
CA THR A 295 -49.24 -47.05 -22.99
C THR A 295 -48.86 -48.34 -22.30
N LYS A 296 -49.83 -49.26 -22.14
CA LYS A 296 -49.49 -50.61 -21.66
C LYS A 296 -48.36 -51.25 -22.47
N ALA A 297 -48.40 -51.13 -23.78
CA ALA A 297 -47.35 -51.69 -24.64
C ALA A 297 -45.96 -51.06 -24.36
N THR A 298 -45.90 -49.79 -24.04
CA THR A 298 -44.67 -49.10 -23.63
C THR A 298 -44.14 -49.65 -22.29
N VAL A 299 -45.03 -49.82 -21.33
CA VAL A 299 -44.68 -50.37 -20.00
C VAL A 299 -44.19 -51.81 -20.12
N ASP A 300 -44.93 -52.65 -20.85
CA ASP A 300 -44.58 -54.06 -21.03
C ASP A 300 -43.30 -54.25 -21.87
N ALA A 301 -43.05 -53.38 -22.86
CA ALA A 301 -41.81 -53.37 -23.63
C ALA A 301 -40.59 -53.01 -22.77
N TYR A 302 -40.77 -52.10 -21.79
CA TYR A 302 -39.73 -51.76 -20.84
C TYR A 302 -39.48 -52.89 -19.84
N ASN A 303 -40.56 -53.37 -19.20
CA ASN A 303 -40.50 -54.51 -18.27
C ASN A 303 -41.81 -55.27 -18.23
N ALA A 304 -41.85 -56.44 -18.91
CA ALA A 304 -43.03 -57.28 -19.01
C ALA A 304 -43.51 -57.81 -17.64
N SER A 305 -42.64 -57.91 -16.63
CA SER A 305 -43.01 -58.39 -15.31
C SER A 305 -43.90 -57.41 -14.53
N TRP A 306 -43.98 -56.16 -14.98
CA TRP A 306 -44.89 -55.19 -14.34
C TRP A 306 -46.34 -55.34 -14.77
N GLY A 307 -46.60 -56.08 -15.83
CA GLY A 307 -47.95 -56.41 -16.29
C GLY A 307 -48.81 -55.19 -16.58
N GLY A 308 -48.21 -54.11 -17.09
CA GLY A 308 -48.86 -52.83 -17.39
C GLY A 308 -49.13 -51.96 -16.17
N ILE A 309 -48.56 -52.27 -14.98
CA ILE A 309 -48.72 -51.48 -13.75
C ILE A 309 -47.38 -50.90 -13.30
N VAL A 310 -47.35 -49.60 -13.05
CA VAL A 310 -46.19 -48.88 -12.48
C VAL A 310 -46.55 -48.49 -11.04
N SER A 311 -45.88 -49.11 -10.08
CA SER A 311 -46.29 -49.05 -8.67
C SER A 311 -45.48 -48.06 -7.82
N THR A 312 -44.28 -47.66 -8.26
CA THR A 312 -43.38 -46.78 -7.49
C THR A 312 -42.82 -45.65 -8.33
N ASN A 313 -42.40 -44.57 -7.65
CA ASN A 313 -41.69 -43.46 -8.30
C ASN A 313 -40.41 -43.90 -9.02
N GLU A 314 -39.69 -44.91 -8.50
CA GLU A 314 -38.51 -45.46 -9.17
C GLU A 314 -38.89 -46.14 -10.50
N GLN A 315 -39.92 -47.00 -10.46
CA GLN A 315 -40.37 -47.67 -11.68
C GLN A 315 -40.79 -46.65 -12.74
N PHE A 316 -41.50 -45.60 -12.34
CA PHE A 316 -41.95 -44.56 -13.25
C PHE A 316 -40.77 -43.73 -13.76
N ALA A 317 -39.82 -43.35 -12.87
CA ALA A 317 -38.63 -42.62 -13.25
C ALA A 317 -37.75 -43.45 -14.20
N ASP A 318 -37.56 -44.74 -13.94
CA ASP A 318 -36.78 -45.64 -14.83
C ASP A 318 -37.45 -45.78 -16.20
N LEU A 319 -38.77 -45.91 -16.25
CA LEU A 319 -39.54 -45.93 -17.50
C LEU A 319 -39.39 -44.60 -18.27
N LEU A 320 -39.63 -43.47 -17.60
CA LEU A 320 -39.46 -42.14 -18.18
C LEU A 320 -38.03 -41.94 -18.65
N ASN A 321 -37.04 -42.33 -17.86
CA ASN A 321 -35.64 -42.20 -18.24
C ASN A 321 -35.31 -42.98 -19.51
N SER A 322 -35.92 -44.15 -19.70
CA SER A 322 -35.76 -44.93 -20.95
C SER A 322 -36.31 -44.20 -22.19
N LEU A 323 -37.38 -43.42 -22.01
CA LEU A 323 -38.03 -42.67 -23.07
C LEU A 323 -37.36 -41.31 -23.34
N LEU A 324 -36.92 -40.63 -22.29
CA LEU A 324 -36.34 -39.26 -22.39
C LEU A 324 -34.85 -39.28 -22.69
N SER A 325 -34.14 -40.30 -22.26
CA SER A 325 -32.68 -40.42 -22.42
C SER A 325 -32.18 -40.34 -23.87
N PRO A 326 -32.86 -40.95 -24.87
CA PRO A 326 -32.47 -40.80 -26.27
C PRO A 326 -32.54 -39.36 -26.78
N HIS A 327 -33.33 -38.50 -26.15
CA HIS A 327 -33.54 -37.12 -26.51
C HIS A 327 -32.62 -36.14 -25.75
N GLY A 328 -31.84 -36.60 -24.73
CA GLY A 328 -30.94 -35.75 -23.98
C GLY A 328 -31.40 -35.31 -22.59
N ALA A 329 -32.54 -35.82 -22.11
CA ALA A 329 -32.99 -35.64 -20.73
C ALA A 329 -32.74 -36.89 -19.88
N SER A 330 -32.74 -36.74 -18.57
CA SER A 330 -32.65 -37.85 -17.61
C SER A 330 -33.69 -37.70 -16.53
N VAL A 331 -34.14 -38.85 -16.00
CA VAL A 331 -35.07 -38.87 -14.89
C VAL A 331 -34.50 -39.75 -13.78
N SER A 332 -34.60 -39.28 -12.55
CA SER A 332 -34.22 -40.02 -11.33
C SER A 332 -35.36 -39.99 -10.34
N GLY A 333 -35.67 -41.17 -9.75
CA GLY A 333 -36.61 -41.31 -8.64
C GLY A 333 -35.95 -41.89 -7.39
N ARG A 334 -34.63 -41.89 -7.32
CA ARG A 334 -33.87 -42.56 -6.23
C ARG A 334 -33.39 -41.55 -5.20
N PHE A 335 -34.32 -40.89 -4.54
CA PHE A 335 -34.05 -39.94 -3.50
C PHE A 335 -34.20 -40.53 -2.11
N THR A 336 -33.51 -39.95 -1.15
CA THR A 336 -33.72 -40.20 0.27
C THR A 336 -34.18 -38.92 0.93
N LYS A 337 -35.04 -39.05 1.93
CA LYS A 337 -35.46 -37.95 2.80
C LYS A 337 -35.13 -38.26 4.24
N GLU A 338 -34.93 -37.24 5.02
CA GLU A 338 -34.75 -37.39 6.46
C GLU A 338 -36.11 -37.67 7.13
N ASP A 339 -36.15 -38.70 7.95
CA ASP A 339 -37.39 -39.10 8.63
C ASP A 339 -37.08 -39.62 10.06
N PRO A 340 -37.55 -38.94 11.09
CA PRO A 340 -38.19 -37.62 11.05
C PRO A 340 -37.18 -36.50 10.72
N PRO A 341 -37.65 -35.34 10.22
CA PRO A 341 -36.78 -34.20 9.94
C PRO A 341 -35.90 -33.82 11.14
N GLY A 342 -34.59 -33.60 10.93
CA GLY A 342 -33.59 -33.28 11.97
C GLY A 342 -33.05 -34.51 12.72
N SER A 343 -33.36 -35.74 12.27
CA SER A 343 -32.94 -36.99 12.94
C SER A 343 -31.59 -37.53 12.46
N ASN A 344 -31.03 -37.02 11.36
CA ASN A 344 -29.92 -37.62 10.62
C ASN A 344 -30.16 -39.07 10.15
N LYS A 345 -31.45 -39.52 10.12
CA LYS A 345 -31.85 -40.81 9.57
C LYS A 345 -32.49 -40.61 8.21
N PHE A 346 -31.88 -41.20 7.20
CA PHE A 346 -32.36 -41.09 5.83
C PHE A 346 -33.15 -42.35 5.44
N VAL A 347 -34.36 -42.13 5.01
CA VAL A 347 -35.22 -43.17 4.45
C VAL A 347 -35.48 -42.91 2.98
N ARG A 348 -35.93 -43.93 2.25
CA ARG A 348 -36.31 -43.77 0.85
C ARG A 348 -37.45 -42.78 0.72
N ASP A 349 -37.34 -41.85 -0.23
CA ASP A 349 -38.45 -40.98 -0.62
C ASP A 349 -39.28 -41.68 -1.71
N PRO A 350 -40.51 -42.09 -1.43
CA PRO A 350 -41.34 -42.81 -2.39
C PRO A 350 -42.05 -41.90 -3.40
N VAL A 351 -41.86 -40.58 -3.29
CA VAL A 351 -42.65 -39.58 -4.00
C VAL A 351 -41.81 -38.79 -5.00
N THR A 352 -40.63 -38.32 -4.62
CA THR A 352 -39.86 -37.36 -5.42
C THR A 352 -39.23 -38.03 -6.65
N MET A 353 -39.40 -37.35 -7.77
CA MET A 353 -38.69 -37.60 -9.04
C MET A 353 -38.09 -36.28 -9.54
N LEU A 354 -36.94 -36.35 -10.21
CA LEU A 354 -36.27 -35.21 -10.83
C LEU A 354 -36.13 -35.48 -12.33
N ILE A 355 -36.57 -34.53 -13.14
CA ILE A 355 -36.20 -34.45 -14.57
C ILE A 355 -35.10 -33.42 -14.70
N SER A 356 -34.08 -33.75 -15.48
CA SER A 356 -32.96 -32.84 -15.77
C SER A 356 -32.45 -33.02 -17.19
N THR A 357 -31.86 -31.98 -17.75
CA THR A 357 -31.09 -32.09 -18.99
C THR A 357 -29.79 -32.84 -18.74
N ARG A 358 -29.29 -33.57 -19.77
CA ARG A 358 -27.97 -34.20 -19.74
C ARG A 358 -26.87 -33.29 -20.30
N GLN A 359 -27.25 -32.21 -20.94
CA GLN A 359 -26.31 -31.28 -21.55
C GLN A 359 -25.63 -30.48 -20.47
N ILE A 360 -24.30 -30.48 -20.53
CA ILE A 360 -23.43 -29.78 -19.61
C ILE A 360 -23.11 -28.38 -20.16
N HIS A 361 -23.18 -28.19 -21.47
CA HIS A 361 -23.00 -26.90 -22.15
C HIS A 361 -23.70 -26.94 -23.53
N GLY A 362 -24.06 -25.78 -24.01
CA GLY A 362 -24.67 -25.60 -25.33
C GLY A 362 -25.80 -24.59 -25.31
N ASN A 363 -26.38 -24.34 -26.47
CA ASN A 363 -27.54 -23.48 -26.59
C ASN A 363 -28.68 -24.06 -25.78
N GLY A 364 -29.22 -23.23 -24.88
CA GLY A 364 -30.46 -23.53 -24.20
C GLY A 364 -30.44 -24.81 -23.34
N ASN A 365 -29.78 -24.74 -22.20
CA ASN A 365 -29.99 -25.73 -21.15
C ASN A 365 -31.40 -25.56 -20.60
N TYR A 366 -32.38 -26.15 -21.33
CA TYR A 366 -33.81 -25.99 -21.09
C TYR A 366 -34.50 -27.33 -21.16
N VAL A 367 -35.44 -27.57 -20.26
CA VAL A 367 -36.30 -28.75 -20.28
C VAL A 367 -37.76 -28.37 -19.99
N GLU A 368 -38.67 -28.87 -20.84
CA GLU A 368 -40.12 -28.62 -20.68
C GLU A 368 -40.91 -29.89 -20.95
N ILE A 369 -41.89 -30.15 -20.11
CA ILE A 369 -42.99 -31.05 -20.40
C ILE A 369 -44.19 -30.20 -20.79
N ALA A 370 -44.64 -30.34 -22.03
CA ALA A 370 -45.77 -29.57 -22.60
C ALA A 370 -46.88 -30.53 -23.14
N ASN A 371 -48.03 -29.96 -23.40
CA ASN A 371 -49.18 -30.65 -24.01
C ASN A 371 -49.57 -31.96 -23.30
N LEU A 372 -49.33 -32.00 -21.98
CA LEU A 372 -49.63 -33.20 -21.18
C LEU A 372 -51.11 -33.52 -21.17
N SER A 373 -51.42 -34.77 -21.51
CA SER A 373 -52.78 -35.34 -21.43
C SER A 373 -52.72 -36.77 -20.94
N SER A 374 -53.77 -37.22 -20.27
CA SER A 374 -53.90 -38.61 -19.84
C SER A 374 -55.34 -39.11 -20.02
N VAL A 375 -55.49 -40.39 -20.36
CA VAL A 375 -56.77 -41.06 -20.54
C VAL A 375 -56.72 -42.36 -19.75
N GLY A 376 -57.71 -42.60 -18.90
CA GLY A 376 -57.85 -43.85 -18.15
C GLY A 376 -56.80 -44.14 -17.08
N VAL A 377 -55.82 -43.28 -16.90
CA VAL A 377 -54.74 -43.36 -15.93
C VAL A 377 -54.35 -41.97 -15.46
N SER A 378 -53.83 -41.79 -14.24
CA SER A 378 -53.31 -40.50 -13.79
C SER A 378 -52.00 -40.14 -14.51
N THR A 379 -51.60 -38.86 -14.48
CA THR A 379 -50.33 -38.41 -15.10
C THR A 379 -49.07 -38.90 -14.41
N GLY A 380 -49.18 -39.59 -13.29
CA GLY A 380 -48.03 -40.07 -12.51
C GLY A 380 -47.16 -38.94 -11.91
N GLY A 381 -47.78 -37.77 -11.74
CA GLY A 381 -47.10 -36.60 -11.22
C GLY A 381 -46.43 -35.73 -12.30
N LEU A 382 -46.51 -36.12 -13.58
CA LEU A 382 -46.11 -35.24 -14.67
C LEU A 382 -47.02 -33.99 -14.69
N LEU A 383 -46.41 -32.84 -14.94
CA LEU A 383 -47.09 -31.56 -15.06
C LEU A 383 -46.55 -30.81 -16.29
N ASN A 384 -47.37 -29.95 -16.90
CA ASN A 384 -46.87 -28.97 -17.85
C ASN A 384 -45.99 -28.00 -17.09
N ARG A 385 -44.69 -28.17 -17.24
CA ARG A 385 -43.68 -27.39 -16.51
C ARG A 385 -42.41 -27.33 -17.31
N TYR A 386 -41.73 -26.20 -17.18
CA TYR A 386 -40.40 -25.98 -17.74
C TYR A 386 -39.43 -25.51 -16.67
N ASP A 387 -38.17 -25.66 -16.97
CA ASP A 387 -37.05 -25.07 -16.26
C ASP A 387 -35.89 -24.81 -17.21
N TYR A 388 -35.03 -23.92 -16.85
CA TYR A 388 -33.81 -23.60 -17.60
C TYR A 388 -32.63 -23.61 -16.64
N GLY A 389 -31.46 -24.02 -17.17
CA GLY A 389 -30.23 -23.98 -16.41
C GLY A 389 -29.62 -22.59 -16.36
N ASP A 390 -28.89 -22.33 -15.32
CA ASP A 390 -28.20 -21.05 -15.18
C ASP A 390 -27.01 -20.95 -16.12
N ARG A 391 -26.76 -19.73 -16.58
CA ARG A 391 -25.59 -19.37 -17.38
C ARG A 391 -24.46 -18.91 -16.46
N GLY A 392 -23.33 -19.62 -16.48
CA GLY A 392 -22.18 -19.31 -15.65
C GLY A 392 -21.12 -18.42 -16.32
N SER A 393 -21.39 -17.81 -17.45
CA SER A 393 -20.39 -17.06 -18.24
C SER A 393 -20.51 -15.53 -18.15
N GLY A 394 -20.99 -15.01 -17.03
CA GLY A 394 -21.08 -13.58 -16.78
C GLY A 394 -20.85 -13.22 -15.32
N ILE A 395 -20.27 -12.06 -15.06
CA ILE A 395 -20.01 -11.50 -13.73
C ILE A 395 -20.40 -10.04 -13.71
N ALA A 396 -21.03 -9.60 -12.60
CA ALA A 396 -21.21 -8.20 -12.27
C ALA A 396 -20.18 -7.79 -11.20
N LEU A 397 -19.31 -6.87 -11.53
CA LEU A 397 -18.34 -6.29 -10.59
C LEU A 397 -18.89 -4.97 -10.07
N ARG A 398 -19.01 -4.83 -8.75
CA ARG A 398 -19.31 -3.53 -8.15
C ARG A 398 -18.02 -2.72 -8.11
N PHE A 399 -17.99 -1.65 -8.88
CA PHE A 399 -16.82 -0.77 -8.95
C PHE A 399 -16.66 0.03 -7.65
N GLU A 400 -15.42 0.09 -7.18
CA GLU A 400 -14.97 1.03 -6.14
C GLU A 400 -13.63 1.62 -6.58
N GLN A 401 -13.51 2.94 -6.46
CA GLN A 401 -12.29 3.68 -6.78
C GLN A 401 -11.09 3.13 -6.02
N PHE A 402 -9.93 3.09 -6.69
CA PHE A 402 -8.67 2.73 -6.06
C PHE A 402 -7.50 3.53 -6.64
N THR A 403 -6.40 3.56 -5.90
CA THR A 403 -5.15 4.22 -6.32
C THR A 403 -3.98 3.29 -6.06
N LEU A 404 -3.13 3.12 -7.07
CA LEU A 404 -1.81 2.52 -6.89
C LEU A 404 -0.82 3.62 -6.49
N HIS A 405 -0.42 3.62 -5.23
CA HIS A 405 0.51 4.61 -4.68
C HIS A 405 1.95 4.29 -5.04
N ILE A 406 2.80 5.33 -4.99
CA ILE A 406 4.26 5.18 -5.09
C ILE A 406 4.77 4.38 -3.88
N ASP A 407 5.79 3.56 -4.08
CA ASP A 407 6.50 2.87 -3.00
C ASP A 407 7.98 3.25 -3.01
N GLY A 408 8.36 4.13 -2.12
CA GLY A 408 9.71 4.66 -2.04
C GLY A 408 10.08 5.59 -3.20
N ASP A 409 11.14 5.27 -3.90
CA ASP A 409 11.61 5.93 -5.13
C ASP A 409 11.15 5.19 -6.40
N ASN A 410 10.42 4.09 -6.24
CA ASN A 410 9.88 3.30 -7.33
C ASN A 410 8.41 3.67 -7.57
N ALA A 411 8.14 4.39 -8.65
CA ALA A 411 6.77 4.73 -9.05
C ALA A 411 5.90 3.48 -9.29
N ASP A 412 6.51 2.38 -9.70
CA ASP A 412 5.88 1.10 -10.01
C ASP A 412 6.09 0.04 -8.92
N GLY A 413 6.43 0.46 -7.69
CA GLY A 413 6.65 -0.43 -6.56
C GLY A 413 5.42 -1.24 -6.15
N VAL A 414 4.21 -0.79 -6.53
CA VAL A 414 2.96 -1.52 -6.35
C VAL A 414 2.53 -2.12 -7.69
N GLU A 415 2.63 -3.44 -7.80
CA GLU A 415 2.22 -4.21 -8.97
C GLU A 415 1.04 -5.11 -8.60
N VAL A 416 0.10 -5.25 -9.53
CA VAL A 416 -1.07 -6.13 -9.42
C VAL A 416 -0.96 -7.22 -10.47
N ASP A 417 -0.99 -8.46 -10.02
CA ASP A 417 -1.09 -9.65 -10.86
C ASP A 417 -2.48 -10.28 -10.68
N PHE A 418 -3.07 -10.74 -11.78
CA PHE A 418 -4.30 -11.53 -11.73
C PHE A 418 -4.38 -12.53 -12.87
N ARG A 419 -5.25 -13.52 -12.70
CA ARG A 419 -5.57 -14.49 -13.75
C ARG A 419 -7.02 -14.34 -14.16
N PHE A 420 -7.25 -14.51 -15.46
CA PHE A 420 -8.56 -14.48 -16.06
C PHE A 420 -8.80 -15.74 -16.89
N SER A 421 -10.01 -16.30 -16.85
CA SER A 421 -10.38 -17.50 -17.61
C SER A 421 -11.84 -17.47 -18.00
N VAL A 422 -12.16 -18.11 -19.13
CA VAL A 422 -13.50 -18.25 -19.65
C VAL A 422 -13.76 -19.73 -19.94
N ASN A 423 -14.91 -20.25 -19.48
CA ASN A 423 -15.45 -21.58 -19.81
C ASN A 423 -14.44 -22.74 -19.65
N GLY A 424 -13.64 -22.70 -18.58
CA GLY A 424 -12.69 -23.77 -18.26
C GLY A 424 -11.45 -23.83 -19.15
N ALA A 425 -11.22 -22.82 -19.99
CA ALA A 425 -9.95 -22.69 -20.70
C ALA A 425 -8.81 -22.36 -19.72
N SER A 426 -7.57 -22.58 -20.16
CA SER A 426 -6.40 -22.24 -19.36
C SER A 426 -6.38 -20.76 -19.06
N ALA A 427 -6.27 -20.40 -17.78
CA ALA A 427 -6.25 -19.01 -17.36
C ALA A 427 -5.01 -18.30 -17.88
N THR A 428 -5.19 -17.07 -18.39
CA THR A 428 -4.11 -16.15 -18.73
C THR A 428 -3.74 -15.28 -17.54
N THR A 429 -2.45 -14.88 -17.47
CA THR A 429 -1.97 -14.01 -16.40
C THR A 429 -1.75 -12.62 -16.96
N HIS A 430 -2.27 -11.64 -16.26
CA HIS A 430 -2.19 -10.22 -16.60
C HIS A 430 -1.61 -9.46 -15.43
N ASN A 431 -0.87 -8.40 -15.71
CA ASN A 431 -0.34 -7.50 -14.69
C ASN A 431 -0.52 -6.05 -15.09
N PHE A 432 -0.55 -5.18 -14.09
CA PHE A 432 -0.52 -3.74 -14.26
C PHE A 432 0.06 -3.05 -13.02
N ASN A 433 0.58 -1.85 -13.23
CA ASN A 433 1.17 -1.01 -12.20
C ASN A 433 0.69 0.44 -12.37
N ARG A 434 1.24 1.33 -11.56
CA ARG A 434 0.90 2.76 -11.59
C ARG A 434 1.20 3.41 -12.95
N THR A 435 2.37 3.17 -13.51
CA THR A 435 2.76 3.72 -14.83
C THR A 435 1.83 3.23 -15.91
N TYR A 436 1.46 1.94 -15.90
CA TYR A 436 0.50 1.40 -16.87
C TYR A 436 -0.86 2.12 -16.81
N ILE A 437 -1.40 2.36 -15.58
CA ILE A 437 -2.67 3.11 -15.41
C ILE A 437 -2.52 4.53 -15.93
N ASN A 438 -1.42 5.22 -15.58
CA ASN A 438 -1.19 6.59 -15.97
C ASN A 438 -1.09 6.77 -17.49
N ASP A 439 -0.33 5.91 -18.15
CA ASP A 439 -0.15 5.93 -19.61
C ASP A 439 -1.46 5.63 -20.34
N LEU A 440 -2.23 4.66 -19.83
CA LEU A 440 -3.50 4.26 -20.43
C LEU A 440 -4.59 5.34 -20.29
N LEU A 441 -4.68 5.95 -19.10
CA LEU A 441 -5.75 6.91 -18.78
C LEU A 441 -5.33 8.38 -18.99
N GLY A 442 -4.05 8.65 -19.31
CA GLY A 442 -3.52 10.00 -19.47
C GLY A 442 -3.48 10.78 -18.15
N LYS A 443 -3.17 10.12 -17.05
CA LYS A 443 -3.09 10.66 -15.68
C LYS A 443 -1.67 10.57 -15.14
N ASP A 444 -1.46 11.09 -13.92
CA ASP A 444 -0.20 10.97 -13.16
C ASP A 444 -0.43 10.48 -11.72
N THR A 445 -1.69 10.27 -11.34
CA THR A 445 -2.10 9.92 -9.98
C THR A 445 -2.05 8.44 -9.66
N GLY A 446 -2.07 7.55 -10.66
CA GLY A 446 -2.24 6.11 -10.49
C GLY A 446 -3.64 5.70 -10.03
N THR A 447 -4.63 6.58 -10.23
CA THR A 447 -6.01 6.40 -9.74
C THR A 447 -6.94 5.99 -10.86
N VAL A 448 -7.75 4.96 -10.59
CA VAL A 448 -8.92 4.58 -11.39
C VAL A 448 -10.15 5.08 -10.65
N GLU A 449 -10.80 6.10 -11.19
CA GLU A 449 -11.85 6.88 -10.52
C GLU A 449 -13.26 6.43 -10.88
N THR A 450 -13.47 5.91 -12.09
CA THR A 450 -14.79 5.56 -12.61
C THR A 450 -14.84 4.13 -13.16
N ALA A 451 -16.04 3.59 -13.27
CA ALA A 451 -16.26 2.28 -13.87
C ALA A 451 -15.82 2.24 -15.34
N GLU A 452 -15.96 3.35 -16.09
CA GLU A 452 -15.53 3.47 -17.49
C GLU A 452 -13.99 3.36 -17.60
N GLU A 453 -13.27 3.98 -16.67
CA GLU A 453 -11.80 3.86 -16.60
C GLU A 453 -11.38 2.43 -16.30
N MET A 454 -12.09 1.76 -15.37
CA MET A 454 -11.83 0.36 -15.05
C MET A 454 -12.16 -0.56 -16.23
N VAL A 455 -13.24 -0.31 -16.97
CA VAL A 455 -13.55 -1.02 -18.21
C VAL A 455 -12.43 -0.83 -19.23
N THR A 456 -11.90 0.38 -19.38
CA THR A 456 -10.77 0.67 -20.28
C THR A 456 -9.53 -0.13 -19.86
N LEU A 457 -9.22 -0.17 -18.56
CA LEU A 457 -8.11 -0.94 -18.02
C LEU A 457 -8.28 -2.45 -18.28
N LEU A 458 -9.43 -3.01 -17.93
CA LEU A 458 -9.69 -4.43 -18.12
C LEU A 458 -9.66 -4.84 -19.60
N LYS A 459 -10.26 -4.04 -20.48
CA LYS A 459 -10.20 -4.29 -21.93
C LYS A 459 -8.77 -4.28 -22.46
N SER A 460 -7.95 -3.33 -22.05
CA SER A 460 -6.57 -3.25 -22.51
C SER A 460 -5.75 -4.48 -22.13
N LEU A 461 -6.09 -5.15 -21.04
CA LEU A 461 -5.41 -6.32 -20.52
C LEU A 461 -6.01 -7.63 -21.06
N ILE A 462 -7.34 -7.72 -21.14
CA ILE A 462 -8.07 -8.97 -21.41
C ILE A 462 -8.35 -9.18 -22.91
N ASP A 463 -8.81 -8.14 -23.63
CA ASP A 463 -9.23 -8.26 -25.03
C ASP A 463 -8.17 -8.84 -25.97
N PRO A 464 -6.86 -8.59 -25.82
CA PRO A 464 -5.85 -9.16 -26.71
C PRO A 464 -5.84 -10.70 -26.73
N GLU A 465 -6.15 -11.33 -25.61
CA GLU A 465 -6.15 -12.78 -25.46
C GLU A 465 -7.57 -13.38 -25.47
N TRP A 466 -8.57 -12.59 -25.07
CA TRP A 466 -9.98 -12.97 -24.96
C TRP A 466 -10.90 -12.04 -25.77
N PRO A 467 -10.78 -11.97 -27.11
CA PRO A 467 -11.50 -10.99 -27.94
C PRO A 467 -13.02 -11.19 -27.96
N ASN A 468 -13.51 -12.36 -27.50
CA ASN A 468 -14.94 -12.65 -27.40
C ASN A 468 -15.49 -12.41 -25.97
N THR A 469 -14.83 -11.55 -25.20
CA THR A 469 -15.29 -11.13 -23.88
C THR A 469 -15.87 -9.73 -24.00
N ILE A 470 -17.09 -9.53 -23.50
CA ILE A 470 -17.73 -8.22 -23.38
C ILE A 470 -17.43 -7.67 -22.00
N ILE A 471 -16.79 -6.51 -21.95
CA ILE A 471 -16.51 -5.77 -20.71
C ILE A 471 -17.10 -4.38 -20.90
N GLU A 472 -18.13 -4.05 -20.12
CA GLU A 472 -18.85 -2.78 -20.28
C GLU A 472 -19.42 -2.29 -18.94
N VAL A 473 -19.70 -1.01 -18.83
CA VAL A 473 -20.45 -0.48 -17.67
C VAL A 473 -21.90 -0.90 -17.81
N SER A 474 -22.50 -1.34 -16.71
CA SER A 474 -23.93 -1.71 -16.69
C SER A 474 -24.82 -0.53 -17.10
N ALA A 475 -25.75 -0.78 -18.00
CA ALA A 475 -26.74 0.21 -18.40
C ALA A 475 -27.77 0.48 -17.28
N SER A 476 -27.96 -0.48 -16.38
CA SER A 476 -28.91 -0.39 -15.27
C SER A 476 -28.35 0.33 -14.04
N ASP A 477 -27.05 0.20 -13.77
CA ASP A 477 -26.37 0.85 -12.64
C ASP A 477 -24.91 1.18 -13.01
N PRO A 478 -24.55 2.47 -13.15
CA PRO A 478 -23.21 2.89 -13.57
C PRO A 478 -22.10 2.54 -12.58
N ASN A 479 -22.43 2.04 -11.37
CA ASN A 479 -21.44 1.55 -10.42
C ASN A 479 -21.07 0.07 -10.65
N TYR A 480 -21.65 -0.59 -11.64
CA TYR A 480 -21.35 -1.97 -11.95
C TYR A 480 -20.71 -2.12 -13.32
N ILE A 481 -19.77 -3.05 -13.40
CA ILE A 481 -19.12 -3.48 -14.62
C ILE A 481 -19.60 -4.89 -14.94
N ILE A 482 -20.05 -5.09 -16.15
CA ILE A 482 -20.46 -6.38 -16.68
C ILE A 482 -19.28 -6.99 -17.41
N VAL A 483 -18.91 -8.19 -17.03
CA VAL A 483 -17.88 -9.01 -17.70
C VAL A 483 -18.54 -10.31 -18.11
N LYS A 484 -18.74 -10.54 -19.40
CA LYS A 484 -19.39 -11.74 -19.91
C LYS A 484 -18.77 -12.22 -21.21
N SER A 485 -18.89 -13.49 -21.53
CA SER A 485 -18.58 -14.00 -22.87
C SER A 485 -19.58 -13.42 -23.87
N ASP A 486 -19.12 -13.13 -25.11
CA ASP A 486 -19.98 -12.62 -26.18
C ASP A 486 -21.05 -13.69 -26.53
N PRO A 487 -22.33 -13.45 -26.26
CA PRO A 487 -23.38 -14.41 -26.50
C PRO A 487 -23.64 -14.69 -27.99
N SER A 488 -23.14 -13.86 -28.90
CA SER A 488 -23.19 -14.13 -30.35
C SER A 488 -22.21 -15.21 -30.79
N VAL A 489 -21.11 -15.39 -30.03
CA VAL A 489 -20.05 -16.37 -30.31
C VAL A 489 -20.12 -17.53 -29.32
N ASP A 490 -20.28 -17.24 -28.03
CA ASP A 490 -20.32 -18.24 -26.96
C ASP A 490 -21.71 -18.28 -26.31
N ARG A 491 -22.54 -19.17 -26.82
CA ARG A 491 -23.93 -19.38 -26.36
C ARG A 491 -24.04 -20.50 -25.33
N LYS A 492 -22.99 -20.75 -24.56
CA LYS A 492 -22.98 -21.83 -23.57
C LYS A 492 -23.83 -21.48 -22.35
N TRP A 493 -24.65 -22.44 -21.96
CA TRP A 493 -25.47 -22.44 -20.75
C TRP A 493 -25.21 -23.75 -19.99
N GLY A 494 -25.41 -23.75 -18.69
CA GLY A 494 -25.37 -24.95 -17.87
C GLY A 494 -24.01 -25.24 -17.23
N PRO A 495 -23.88 -26.41 -16.56
CA PRO A 495 -22.67 -26.79 -15.83
C PRO A 495 -21.43 -26.75 -16.69
N GLY A 496 -20.34 -26.21 -16.16
CA GLY A 496 -19.05 -26.09 -16.85
C GLY A 496 -18.86 -24.80 -17.63
N THR A 497 -19.89 -23.94 -17.76
CA THR A 497 -19.69 -22.57 -18.20
C THR A 497 -19.24 -21.74 -17.02
N SER A 498 -18.16 -20.97 -17.20
CA SER A 498 -17.64 -20.09 -16.14
C SER A 498 -16.82 -18.97 -16.74
N ILE A 499 -16.82 -17.84 -16.07
CA ILE A 499 -15.91 -16.73 -16.32
C ILE A 499 -15.44 -16.22 -14.96
N GLY A 500 -14.18 -15.83 -14.83
CA GLY A 500 -13.74 -15.38 -13.53
C GLY A 500 -12.32 -14.87 -13.47
N PHE A 501 -12.12 -14.09 -12.42
CA PHE A 501 -10.82 -13.66 -11.94
C PHE A 501 -10.32 -14.63 -10.88
N SER A 502 -9.01 -14.81 -10.80
CA SER A 502 -8.37 -15.65 -9.79
C SER A 502 -6.95 -15.18 -9.53
N ASN A 503 -6.36 -15.60 -8.40
CA ASN A 503 -4.98 -15.29 -8.02
C ASN A 503 -4.66 -13.78 -8.16
N ILE A 504 -5.51 -12.95 -7.57
CA ILE A 504 -5.30 -11.50 -7.56
C ILE A 504 -4.36 -11.18 -6.41
N VAL A 505 -3.17 -10.75 -6.73
CA VAL A 505 -2.07 -10.48 -5.81
C VAL A 505 -1.61 -9.03 -5.97
N VAL A 506 -1.39 -8.36 -4.86
CA VAL A 506 -0.77 -7.02 -4.83
C VAL A 506 0.60 -7.15 -4.18
N SER A 507 1.65 -6.69 -4.83
CA SER A 507 3.05 -6.90 -4.44
C SER A 507 3.43 -6.40 -3.03
N ILE A 508 2.64 -5.50 -2.46
CA ILE A 508 2.85 -4.91 -1.12
C ILE A 508 2.17 -5.69 0.02
N GLU A 509 1.38 -6.71 -0.28
CA GLU A 509 0.71 -7.51 0.75
C GLU A 509 1.73 -8.43 1.46
N PRO A 510 1.58 -8.67 2.79
CA PRO A 510 0.50 -8.21 3.68
C PRO A 510 0.68 -6.76 4.17
N ILE A 511 -0.41 -6.01 4.20
CA ILE A 511 -0.42 -4.62 4.66
C ILE A 511 -1.38 -4.40 5.83
N PRO A 512 -1.06 -3.46 6.77
CA PRO A 512 -1.99 -3.11 7.84
C PRO A 512 -3.28 -2.50 7.29
N ALA A 513 -4.41 -3.13 7.61
CA ALA A 513 -5.74 -2.68 7.21
C ALA A 513 -6.46 -1.91 8.33
N MET A 514 -5.88 -1.85 9.54
CA MET A 514 -6.50 -1.30 10.74
C MET A 514 -5.61 -0.25 11.42
N ASN A 515 -6.25 0.72 12.07
CA ASN A 515 -5.58 1.70 12.92
C ASN A 515 -5.54 1.21 14.39
N PHE A 516 -4.44 1.46 15.08
CA PHE A 516 -4.30 1.21 16.51
C PHE A 516 -5.44 1.82 17.35
N LEU A 517 -5.89 3.02 17.00
CA LEU A 517 -6.95 3.71 17.71
C LEU A 517 -8.33 3.04 17.58
N ASN A 518 -8.51 2.17 16.56
CA ASN A 518 -9.78 1.47 16.31
C ASN A 518 -9.90 0.13 17.06
N ILE A 519 -8.90 -0.27 17.85
CA ILE A 519 -8.97 -1.50 18.66
C ILE A 519 -10.10 -1.36 19.69
N ASP A 520 -11.07 -2.28 19.63
CA ASP A 520 -12.21 -2.31 20.56
C ASP A 520 -12.57 -3.76 20.88
N ILE A 521 -12.22 -4.19 22.10
CA ILE A 521 -12.50 -5.54 22.60
C ILE A 521 -13.88 -5.69 23.21
N GLU A 522 -14.60 -4.61 23.46
CA GLU A 522 -15.98 -4.63 23.90
C GLU A 522 -16.92 -4.92 22.72
N GLN A 523 -16.73 -4.21 21.60
CA GLN A 523 -17.49 -4.45 20.38
C GLN A 523 -17.08 -5.77 19.69
N ASN A 524 -15.80 -6.13 19.74
CA ASN A 524 -15.24 -7.30 19.06
C ASN A 524 -14.53 -8.25 20.04
N PRO A 525 -15.26 -8.89 20.97
CA PRO A 525 -14.66 -9.72 22.01
C PRO A 525 -13.95 -10.98 21.49
N GLY A 526 -14.28 -11.44 20.29
CA GLY A 526 -13.62 -12.57 19.62
C GLY A 526 -12.33 -12.21 18.89
N ALA A 527 -12.01 -10.92 18.74
CA ALA A 527 -10.86 -10.45 17.97
C ALA A 527 -9.60 -10.19 18.83
N VAL A 528 -9.62 -10.54 20.11
CA VAL A 528 -8.52 -10.23 21.04
C VAL A 528 -7.19 -10.82 20.56
N ASP A 529 -7.18 -12.04 20.02
CA ASP A 529 -5.97 -12.66 19.48
C ASP A 529 -5.42 -11.90 18.28
N LEU A 530 -6.29 -11.48 17.36
CA LEU A 530 -5.93 -10.66 16.20
C LEU A 530 -5.35 -9.30 16.64
N TYR A 531 -5.91 -8.70 17.67
CA TYR A 531 -5.38 -7.45 18.22
C TYR A 531 -4.01 -7.64 18.89
N ILE A 532 -3.77 -8.77 19.56
CA ILE A 532 -2.47 -9.10 20.12
C ILE A 532 -1.42 -9.24 19.01
N ASP A 533 -1.75 -9.96 17.94
CA ASP A 533 -0.87 -10.14 16.78
C ASP A 533 -0.58 -8.78 16.08
N TYR A 534 -1.60 -7.95 15.92
CA TYR A 534 -1.42 -6.59 15.40
C TYR A 534 -0.45 -5.77 16.26
N ILE A 535 -0.67 -5.75 17.58
CA ILE A 535 0.20 -4.99 18.51
C ILE A 535 1.64 -5.53 18.50
N GLU A 536 1.83 -6.83 18.32
CA GLU A 536 3.17 -7.40 18.18
C GLU A 536 3.89 -6.85 16.96
N VAL A 537 3.26 -6.89 15.79
CA VAL A 537 3.83 -6.38 14.56
C VAL A 537 4.01 -4.85 14.62
N ALA A 538 3.01 -4.12 15.13
CA ALA A 538 3.09 -2.67 15.32
C ALA A 538 4.25 -2.30 16.27
N SER A 539 4.42 -3.03 17.37
CA SER A 539 5.54 -2.82 18.30
C SER A 539 6.89 -3.05 17.62
N GLN A 540 7.03 -4.11 16.81
CA GLN A 540 8.26 -4.37 16.05
C GLN A 540 8.57 -3.24 15.07
N ARG A 541 7.56 -2.69 14.37
CA ARG A 541 7.72 -1.53 13.48
C ARG A 541 8.19 -0.30 14.26
N VAL A 542 7.59 -0.02 15.42
CA VAL A 542 7.99 1.10 16.29
C VAL A 542 9.40 0.93 16.82
N VAL A 543 9.80 -0.29 17.24
CA VAL A 543 11.18 -0.59 17.66
C VAL A 543 12.17 -0.39 16.52
N ALA A 544 11.82 -0.81 15.30
CA ALA A 544 12.64 -0.56 14.11
C ALA A 544 12.82 0.94 13.85
N GLY A 545 11.75 1.72 13.96
CA GLY A 545 11.78 3.19 13.85
C GLY A 545 12.67 3.83 14.93
N ALA A 546 12.56 3.38 16.18
CA ALA A 546 13.43 3.83 17.27
C ALA A 546 14.93 3.53 16.97
N SER A 547 15.23 2.36 16.40
CA SER A 547 16.58 1.98 16.00
C SER A 547 17.15 2.90 14.91
N ILE A 548 16.31 3.34 13.96
CA ILE A 548 16.69 4.32 12.94
C ILE A 548 17.06 5.66 13.59
N LEU A 549 16.22 6.15 14.52
CA LEU A 549 16.49 7.39 15.25
C LEU A 549 17.75 7.29 16.10
N GLY A 550 17.96 6.18 16.80
CA GLY A 550 19.18 5.90 17.57
C GLY A 550 20.43 5.89 16.69
N SER A 551 20.35 5.29 15.50
CA SER A 551 21.44 5.31 14.52
C SER A 551 21.72 6.74 13.99
N LEU A 552 20.67 7.53 13.76
CA LEU A 552 20.81 8.93 13.36
C LEU A 552 21.45 9.76 14.46
N SER A 553 21.04 9.60 15.73
CA SER A 553 21.65 10.28 16.88
C SER A 553 23.14 9.98 16.96
N MET A 554 23.54 8.69 16.87
CA MET A 554 24.96 8.31 16.86
C MET A 554 25.74 8.96 15.71
N ARG A 555 25.15 9.05 14.52
CA ARG A 555 25.78 9.72 13.37
C ARG A 555 25.96 11.21 13.60
N ILE A 556 24.98 11.87 14.21
CA ILE A 556 25.03 13.30 14.57
C ILE A 556 26.16 13.52 15.59
N ASP A 557 26.28 12.68 16.63
CA ASP A 557 27.33 12.76 17.63
C ASP A 557 28.72 12.64 17.01
N MET A 558 28.94 11.64 16.15
CA MET A 558 30.21 11.46 15.44
C MET A 558 30.53 12.67 14.55
N GLN A 559 29.53 13.25 13.90
CA GLN A 559 29.73 14.42 13.03
C GLN A 559 30.01 15.69 13.84
N THR A 560 29.37 15.82 15.02
CA THR A 560 29.64 16.93 15.96
C THR A 560 31.08 16.87 16.48
N GLU A 561 31.56 15.67 16.87
CA GLU A 561 32.96 15.49 17.29
C GLU A 561 33.94 15.77 16.17
N PHE A 562 33.65 15.29 14.94
CA PHE A 562 34.49 15.58 13.77
C PHE A 562 34.53 17.08 13.48
N THR A 563 33.39 17.77 13.52
CA THR A 563 33.28 19.21 13.30
C THR A 563 34.09 20.01 14.32
N ALA A 564 34.02 19.63 15.60
CA ALA A 564 34.82 20.25 16.65
C ALA A 564 36.33 20.05 16.40
N LYS A 565 36.77 18.84 16.02
CA LYS A 565 38.16 18.55 15.66
C LYS A 565 38.60 19.34 14.44
N LEU A 566 37.74 19.50 13.44
CA LEU A 566 38.01 20.30 12.24
C LEU A 566 38.19 21.77 12.57
N MET A 567 37.31 22.36 13.38
CA MET A 567 37.47 23.75 13.85
C MET A 567 38.79 23.97 14.58
N ALA A 568 39.13 23.06 15.51
CA ALA A 568 40.41 23.14 16.22
C ALA A 568 41.63 22.97 15.30
N ALA A 569 41.53 22.21 14.22
CA ALA A 569 42.58 22.07 13.22
C ALA A 569 42.75 23.36 12.39
N ILE A 570 41.60 23.96 12.00
CA ILE A 570 41.61 25.26 11.28
C ILE A 570 42.22 26.33 12.18
N ASP A 571 41.81 26.44 13.44
CA ASP A 571 42.34 27.42 14.38
C ASP A 571 43.86 27.28 14.56
N ARG A 572 44.37 26.04 14.74
CA ARG A 572 45.79 25.77 14.78
C ARG A 572 46.51 26.11 13.47
N GLY A 573 45.87 25.84 12.33
CA GLY A 573 46.41 26.19 11.02
C GLY A 573 46.51 27.70 10.82
N VAL A 574 45.48 28.42 11.14
CA VAL A 574 45.44 29.90 11.09
C VAL A 574 46.50 30.49 12.02
N GLY A 575 46.56 30.02 13.29
CA GLY A 575 47.52 30.49 14.27
C GLY A 575 48.97 30.35 13.81
N ARG A 576 49.34 29.20 13.19
CA ARG A 576 50.70 29.03 12.63
C ARG A 576 51.04 30.01 11.51
N LEU A 577 50.04 30.46 10.76
CA LEU A 577 50.26 31.38 9.63
C LEU A 577 50.34 32.84 10.08
N VAL A 578 49.51 33.24 11.06
CA VAL A 578 49.27 34.65 11.37
C VAL A 578 49.58 35.07 12.80
N ASP A 579 49.67 34.17 13.77
CA ASP A 579 49.94 34.51 15.17
C ASP A 579 51.40 34.89 15.35
N ALA A 580 51.65 35.84 16.24
CA ALA A 580 52.99 36.27 16.64
C ALA A 580 53.47 35.47 17.86
N ASP A 581 54.77 35.16 17.91
CA ASP A 581 55.41 34.75 19.15
C ASP A 581 55.50 35.96 20.08
N MET A 582 54.63 36.00 21.09
CA MET A 582 54.54 37.13 22.02
C MET A 582 55.82 37.36 22.82
N ASN A 583 56.64 36.31 23.06
CA ASN A 583 57.92 36.46 23.75
C ASN A 583 58.94 37.18 22.86
N GLU A 584 59.00 36.78 21.57
CA GLU A 584 59.83 37.40 20.59
C GLU A 584 59.39 38.85 20.34
N ALA A 585 58.07 39.06 20.07
CA ALA A 585 57.49 40.36 19.80
C ALA A 585 57.66 41.33 20.96
N SER A 586 57.47 40.91 22.19
CA SER A 586 57.69 41.74 23.40
C SER A 586 59.16 42.08 23.61
N THR A 587 60.07 41.13 23.34
CA THR A 587 61.50 41.38 23.43
C THR A 587 61.97 42.37 22.37
N ARG A 588 61.48 42.20 21.12
CA ARG A 588 61.74 43.12 20.00
C ARG A 588 61.20 44.52 20.30
N LEU A 589 60.01 44.64 20.87
CA LEU A 589 59.43 45.93 21.28
C LEU A 589 60.31 46.65 22.29
N LYS A 590 60.77 45.96 23.36
CA LYS A 590 61.70 46.53 24.36
C LYS A 590 63.01 46.92 23.75
N ALA A 591 63.61 46.14 22.84
CA ALA A 591 64.80 46.44 22.13
C ALA A 591 64.63 47.70 21.26
N LEU A 592 63.55 47.84 20.51
CA LEU A 592 63.23 48.98 19.69
C LEU A 592 63.01 50.27 20.53
N GLN A 593 62.35 50.17 21.66
CA GLN A 593 62.16 51.26 22.62
C GLN A 593 63.54 51.77 23.13
N THR A 594 64.45 50.80 23.48
CA THR A 594 65.83 51.19 23.87
C THR A 594 66.62 51.82 22.71
N GLN A 595 66.47 51.27 21.50
CA GLN A 595 67.07 51.81 20.30
C GLN A 595 66.56 53.21 19.96
N GLU A 596 65.28 53.50 20.12
CA GLU A 596 64.65 54.79 19.94
C GLU A 596 65.29 55.84 20.90
N GLN A 597 65.41 55.49 22.19
CA GLN A 597 66.06 56.36 23.18
C GLN A 597 67.52 56.65 22.81
N LEU A 598 68.27 55.64 22.36
CA LEU A 598 69.64 55.81 21.90
C LEU A 598 69.75 56.66 20.62
N ALA A 599 68.76 56.46 19.69
CA ALA A 599 68.74 57.27 18.46
C ALA A 599 68.40 58.73 18.74
N ILE A 600 67.51 59.02 19.70
CA ILE A 600 67.26 60.42 20.16
C ILE A 600 68.51 61.01 20.77
N GLN A 601 69.23 60.26 21.60
CA GLN A 601 70.50 60.72 22.15
C GLN A 601 71.57 60.97 21.06
N SER A 602 71.67 60.05 20.08
CA SER A 602 72.61 60.23 18.94
C SER A 602 72.25 61.43 18.09
N LEU A 603 70.96 61.72 17.87
CA LEU A 603 70.52 62.94 17.17
C LEU A 603 70.85 64.19 17.95
N SER A 604 70.74 64.19 19.28
CA SER A 604 71.13 65.30 20.17
C SER A 604 72.63 65.54 20.09
N ILE A 605 73.45 64.48 20.14
CA ILE A 605 74.90 64.58 20.02
C ILE A 605 75.29 65.10 18.62
N ALA A 606 74.67 64.64 17.55
CA ALA A 606 74.90 65.07 16.19
C ALA A 606 74.58 66.58 15.99
N ASN A 607 73.51 67.04 16.63
CA ASN A 607 73.15 68.45 16.61
C ASN A 607 74.13 69.30 17.45
N ALA A 608 74.55 68.88 18.65
CA ALA A 608 75.51 69.56 19.52
C ALA A 608 76.91 69.67 18.90
N SER A 609 77.32 68.65 18.12
CA SER A 609 78.59 68.68 17.41
C SER A 609 78.73 69.86 16.40
N THR A 610 77.59 70.16 15.75
CA THR A 610 77.53 71.29 14.77
C THR A 610 77.55 72.66 15.49
N GLU A 611 76.88 72.75 16.63
CA GLU A 611 76.87 73.90 17.48
C GLU A 611 78.26 74.22 18.02
N ASN A 612 79.02 73.23 18.42
CA ASN A 612 80.40 73.36 18.85
C ASN A 612 81.33 73.82 17.71
N VAL A 613 81.11 73.38 16.47
CA VAL A 613 81.86 73.84 15.30
C VAL A 613 81.54 75.31 14.98
N ILE A 614 80.29 75.75 15.12
CA ILE A 614 79.90 77.16 14.93
C ILE A 614 80.47 78.03 16.02
N GLN A 615 80.60 77.58 17.26
CA GLN A 615 81.29 78.33 18.36
C GLN A 615 82.82 78.50 18.14
N LEU A 616 83.46 77.61 17.39
CA LEU A 616 84.88 77.69 17.08
C LEU A 616 85.18 78.76 16.01
N PHE A 617 84.15 79.19 15.23
CA PHE A 617 84.26 80.20 14.19
C PHE A 617 83.67 81.58 14.57
N ARG A 618 83.24 81.71 15.83
CA ARG A 618 82.89 83.00 16.45
C ARG A 618 84.06 83.46 17.31
#